data_c8101cd0b671bd25e42c04836dea086e
#
_entry.id   c8101cd0b671bd25e42c04836dea086e
#
_cell.length_a   1.000
_cell.length_b   1.000
_cell.length_c   1.000
_cell.angle_alpha   90.00
_cell.angle_beta   90.00
_cell.angle_gamma   90.00
#
_symmetry.space_group_name_H-M   'P 1'
#
loop_
_entity.id
_entity.type
_entity.pdbx_description
1 polymer ?
#
loop_
_entity_poly.entity_id
_entity_poly.type
_entity_poly.pdbx_seq_one_letter_code
_entity_poly.pdbx_strand_id
1 'polypeptide(L)'
;MINTINGAKKMQKIPTYLKAITLRDSNDIPSIKNDAKKNMILILRVTPLAQKDIKELRKVIEQLYTYVQSLGGDIARLGEERVVITPPGVKIWRGTYDDLKNSS
;
A
#
# COMPACT_ATOMS: atom_id res chain seq x y z
N MET A 1 -8.12 -31.25 24.47
CA MET A 1 -8.37 -30.90 24.38
C MET A 1 -8.90 -30.00 23.85
N ILE A 2 -9.65 -29.97 23.89
CA ILE A 2 -10.17 -28.74 23.68
C ILE A 2 -9.19 -27.72 23.27
N ASN A 3 -8.03 -27.87 23.78
CA ASN A 3 -6.97 -26.99 23.42
C ASN A 3 -6.70 -26.96 21.94
N THR A 4 -6.93 -28.09 21.32
CA THR A 4 -6.76 -28.16 19.89
C THR A 4 -7.74 -27.25 19.19
N ILE A 5 -8.95 -27.26 19.71
CA ILE A 5 -9.97 -26.40 19.16
C ILE A 5 -9.62 -24.95 19.40
N ASN A 6 -9.13 -24.70 20.59
CA ASN A 6 -8.70 -23.35 20.89
C ASN A 6 -7.55 -22.91 19.99
N GLY A 7 -6.71 -23.84 19.66
CA GLY A 7 -5.64 -23.57 18.73
C GLY A 7 -6.17 -23.13 17.37
N ALA A 8 -7.23 -23.79 16.92
CA ALA A 8 -7.84 -23.41 15.67
C ALA A 8 -8.38 -22.00 15.72
N LYS A 9 -8.97 -21.64 16.85
CA LYS A 9 -9.45 -20.28 16.99
C LYS A 9 -8.32 -19.28 16.98
N LYS A 10 -7.21 -19.65 17.59
CA LYS A 10 -6.06 -18.78 17.61
C LYS A 10 -5.45 -18.63 16.23
N MET A 11 -5.75 -19.58 15.37
CA MET A 11 -5.26 -19.51 14.01
C MET A 11 -6.08 -18.60 13.14
N GLN A 12 -7.15 -18.05 13.68
CA GLN A 12 -7.91 -17.08 12.92
C GLN A 12 -7.01 -15.92 12.57
N LYS A 13 -7.07 -15.54 11.33
CA LYS A 13 -6.23 -14.45 10.87
C LYS A 13 -6.80 -13.13 11.34
N ILE A 14 -5.91 -12.22 11.66
CA ILE A 14 -6.28 -10.83 11.85
C ILE A 14 -6.69 -10.30 10.50
N PRO A 15 -7.85 -9.66 10.38
CA PRO A 15 -8.28 -9.16 9.08
C PRO A 15 -7.30 -8.15 8.52
N THR A 16 -7.08 -8.23 7.22
CA THR A 16 -6.35 -7.22 6.49
C THR A 16 -7.37 -6.31 5.84
N TYR A 17 -7.33 -5.04 6.20
CA TYR A 17 -8.29 -4.09 5.66
C TYR A 17 -7.75 -3.44 4.39
N LEU A 18 -8.69 -3.09 3.53
CA LEU A 18 -8.40 -2.31 2.34
C LEU A 18 -8.93 -0.91 2.60
N LYS A 19 -8.10 0.09 2.43
CA LYS A 19 -8.51 1.47 2.71
C LYS A 19 -8.18 2.34 1.51
N ALA A 20 -9.17 3.08 1.04
CA ALA A 20 -8.99 4.03 -0.05
C ALA A 20 -8.72 5.40 0.54
N ILE A 21 -7.71 6.06 0.02
CA ILE A 21 -7.29 7.38 0.50
C ILE A 21 -7.10 8.28 -0.71
N THR A 22 -7.53 9.52 -0.62
CA THR A 22 -7.23 10.51 -1.66
C THR A 22 -6.04 11.33 -1.20
N LEU A 23 -5.00 11.35 -2.00
CA LEU A 23 -3.80 12.12 -1.72
C LEU A 23 -3.95 13.51 -2.31
N ARG A 24 -3.98 14.52 -1.46
CA ARG A 24 -4.22 15.90 -1.88
C ARG A 24 -2.99 16.77 -1.79
N ASP A 25 -2.15 16.52 -0.79
CA ASP A 25 -0.90 17.25 -0.64
C ASP A 25 -0.01 16.53 0.37
N SER A 26 1.17 17.11 0.61
CA SER A 26 2.15 16.46 1.49
C SER A 26 1.69 16.39 2.95
N ASN A 27 0.67 17.15 3.33
CA ASN A 27 0.13 17.06 4.69
C ASN A 27 -0.54 15.73 4.97
N ASP A 28 -0.85 14.97 3.92
CA ASP A 28 -1.44 13.64 4.08
C ASP A 28 -0.41 12.57 4.44
N ILE A 29 0.88 12.86 4.28
CA ILE A 29 1.93 11.86 4.50
C ILE A 29 1.90 11.25 5.89
N PRO A 30 1.82 12.03 6.98
CA PRO A 30 1.84 11.42 8.32
C PRO A 30 0.72 10.41 8.52
N SER A 31 -0.47 10.73 8.04
CA SER A 31 -1.61 9.82 8.16
C SER A 31 -1.40 8.55 7.36
N ILE A 32 -0.89 8.69 6.13
CA ILE A 32 -0.62 7.55 5.28
C ILE A 32 0.46 6.66 5.91
N LYS A 33 1.51 7.26 6.42
CA LYS A 33 2.57 6.50 7.10
C LYS A 33 2.03 5.75 8.30
N ASN A 34 1.16 6.39 9.06
CA ASN A 34 0.57 5.74 10.22
C ASN A 34 -0.26 4.53 9.81
N ASP A 35 -1.03 4.66 8.75
CA ASP A 35 -1.82 3.55 8.24
C ASP A 35 -0.94 2.44 7.64
N ALA A 36 0.18 2.82 7.03
CA ALA A 36 1.08 1.85 6.41
C ALA A 36 1.70 0.89 7.42
N LYS A 37 1.77 1.28 8.69
CA LYS A 37 2.29 0.42 9.75
C LYS A 37 1.29 -0.63 10.19
N LYS A 38 0.03 -0.45 9.83
CA LYS A 38 -1.04 -1.33 10.25
C LYS A 38 -1.22 -2.44 9.23
N ASN A 39 -2.06 -3.40 9.54
CA ASN A 39 -2.33 -4.49 8.62
C ASN A 39 -3.37 -4.05 7.60
N MET A 40 -2.99 -3.11 6.74
CA MET A 40 -3.87 -2.51 5.76
C MET A 40 -3.23 -2.44 4.39
N ILE A 41 -4.05 -2.66 3.37
CA ILE A 41 -3.67 -2.37 2.01
C ILE A 41 -4.26 -1.01 1.69
N LEU A 42 -3.41 -0.07 1.27
CA LEU A 42 -3.85 1.29 1.01
C LEU A 42 -3.90 1.52 -0.49
N ILE A 43 -5.01 2.09 -0.95
CA ILE A 43 -5.12 2.48 -2.35
C ILE A 43 -5.22 4.00 -2.38
N LEU A 44 -4.17 4.63 -2.87
CA LEU A 44 -4.09 6.09 -2.91
C LEU A 44 -4.51 6.58 -4.27
N ARG A 45 -5.52 7.42 -4.30
CA ARG A 45 -5.87 8.13 -5.51
C ARG A 45 -5.00 9.37 -5.58
N VAL A 46 -4.14 9.45 -6.58
CA VAL A 46 -3.13 10.52 -6.64
C VAL A 46 -3.46 11.63 -7.62
N THR A 47 -4.55 11.49 -8.35
CA THR A 47 -4.94 12.45 -9.38
C THR A 47 -5.03 13.88 -8.87
N PRO A 48 -5.67 14.15 -7.71
CA PRO A 48 -5.76 15.54 -7.25
C PRO A 48 -4.41 16.19 -7.06
N LEU A 49 -3.47 15.49 -6.45
CA LEU A 49 -2.14 16.06 -6.26
C LEU A 49 -1.39 16.16 -7.57
N ALA A 50 -1.54 15.17 -8.45
CA ALA A 50 -0.87 15.19 -9.75
C ALA A 50 -1.30 16.41 -10.56
N GLN A 51 -2.58 16.75 -10.49
CA GLN A 51 -3.11 17.90 -11.23
C GLN A 51 -2.68 19.22 -10.61
N LYS A 52 -2.51 19.21 -9.30
CA LYS A 52 -2.12 20.42 -8.58
C LYS A 52 -0.64 20.70 -8.71
N ASP A 53 0.19 19.68 -8.51
CA ASP A 53 1.65 19.84 -8.50
C ASP A 53 2.31 18.49 -8.67
N ILE A 54 2.68 18.19 -9.91
CA ILE A 54 3.28 16.89 -10.22
C ILE A 54 4.64 16.70 -9.54
N LYS A 55 5.37 17.78 -9.30
CA LYS A 55 6.66 17.69 -8.61
C LYS A 55 6.47 17.31 -7.16
N GLU A 56 5.46 17.90 -6.52
CA GLU A 56 5.15 17.55 -5.14
C GLU A 56 4.74 16.07 -5.06
N LEU A 57 3.94 15.60 -6.02
CA LEU A 57 3.54 14.20 -6.05
C LEU A 57 4.76 13.29 -6.10
N ARG A 58 5.74 13.60 -6.94
CA ARG A 58 6.94 12.77 -7.03
C ARG A 58 7.67 12.71 -5.70
N LYS A 59 7.78 13.83 -5.02
CA LYS A 59 8.45 13.85 -3.71
C LYS A 59 7.69 13.03 -2.68
N VAL A 60 6.38 13.15 -2.68
CA VAL A 60 5.54 12.39 -1.75
C VAL A 60 5.70 10.90 -2.00
N ILE A 61 5.66 10.49 -3.28
CA ILE A 61 5.79 9.07 -3.61
C ILE A 61 7.17 8.55 -3.21
N GLU A 62 8.22 9.33 -3.41
CA GLU A 62 9.56 8.92 -2.99
C GLU A 62 9.64 8.71 -1.48
N GLN A 63 9.04 9.61 -0.72
CA GLN A 63 9.03 9.47 0.74
C GLN A 63 8.27 8.24 1.17
N LEU A 64 7.12 8.01 0.56
CA LEU A 64 6.32 6.83 0.88
C LEU A 64 7.02 5.56 0.47
N TYR A 65 7.66 5.56 -0.69
CA TYR A 65 8.40 4.40 -1.16
C TYR A 65 9.48 4.00 -0.15
N THR A 66 10.30 4.95 0.25
CA THR A 66 11.38 4.70 1.21
C THR A 66 10.82 4.15 2.52
N TYR A 67 9.76 4.78 3.01
CA TYR A 67 9.16 4.37 4.28
C TYR A 67 8.58 2.97 4.20
N VAL A 68 7.80 2.69 3.16
CA VAL A 68 7.16 1.39 3.00
C VAL A 68 8.19 0.28 2.83
N GLN A 69 9.26 0.55 2.08
CA GLN A 69 10.33 -0.43 1.93
C GLN A 69 10.99 -0.72 3.29
N SER A 70 11.17 0.29 4.10
CA SER A 70 11.78 0.10 5.42
C SER A 70 10.91 -0.75 6.34
N LEU A 71 9.61 -0.77 6.10
CA LEU A 71 8.68 -1.59 6.89
C LEU A 71 8.56 -3.02 6.36
N GLY A 72 9.13 -3.32 5.21
CA GLY A 72 8.97 -4.62 4.59
C GLY A 72 7.69 -4.77 3.81
N GLY A 73 7.01 -3.68 3.53
CA GLY A 73 5.84 -3.67 2.67
C GLY A 73 6.22 -3.50 1.22
N ASP A 74 5.24 -3.23 0.38
CA ASP A 74 5.46 -3.04 -1.04
C ASP A 74 4.64 -1.86 -1.54
N ILE A 75 5.04 -1.28 -2.65
CA ILE A 75 4.36 -0.12 -3.22
C ILE A 75 4.47 -0.17 -4.74
N ALA A 76 3.37 0.08 -5.43
CA ALA A 76 3.37 0.08 -6.88
C ALA A 76 2.27 0.98 -7.42
N ARG A 77 2.48 1.49 -8.62
CA ARG A 77 1.45 2.26 -9.30
C ARG A 77 0.47 1.31 -9.99
N LEU A 78 -0.80 1.69 -9.94
CA LEU A 78 -1.84 1.03 -10.71
C LEU A 78 -2.39 2.05 -11.69
N GLY A 79 -1.83 2.04 -12.89
CA GLY A 79 -2.16 3.04 -13.87
C GLY A 79 -1.64 4.41 -13.44
N GLU A 80 -2.26 5.46 -13.94
CA GLU A 80 -1.82 6.82 -13.64
C GLU A 80 -2.52 7.44 -12.46
N GLU A 81 -3.61 6.83 -12.00
CA GLU A 81 -4.47 7.45 -11.00
C GLU A 81 -4.28 6.92 -9.60
N ARG A 82 -3.68 5.75 -9.46
CA ARG A 82 -3.62 5.09 -8.16
C ARG A 82 -2.27 4.53 -7.83
N VAL A 83 -1.98 4.49 -6.54
CA VAL A 83 -0.79 3.86 -5.99
C VAL A 83 -1.28 2.92 -4.90
N VAL A 84 -0.74 1.69 -4.89
CA VAL A 84 -1.10 0.70 -3.89
C VAL A 84 0.07 0.52 -2.94
N ILE A 85 -0.23 0.51 -1.65
CA ILE A 85 0.74 0.24 -0.60
C ILE A 85 0.25 -0.97 0.17
N THR A 86 1.15 -1.94 0.39
CA THR A 86 0.82 -3.14 1.15
C THR A 86 1.49 -3.11 2.52
N PRO A 87 0.92 -3.83 3.49
CA PRO A 87 1.52 -3.89 4.82
C PRO A 87 2.76 -4.78 4.81
N PRO A 88 3.52 -4.75 5.90
CA PRO A 88 4.73 -5.58 6.01
C PRO A 88 4.43 -7.04 5.71
N GLY A 89 5.27 -7.65 4.91
CA GLY A 89 5.14 -9.06 4.58
C GLY A 89 4.21 -9.37 3.41
N VAL A 90 3.50 -8.38 2.90
CA VAL A 90 2.62 -8.57 1.74
C VAL A 90 3.29 -7.97 0.53
N LYS A 91 3.40 -8.76 -0.53
CA LYS A 91 4.05 -8.30 -1.76
C LYS A 91 3.03 -8.17 -2.88
N ILE A 92 3.26 -7.23 -3.75
CA ILE A 92 2.42 -7.03 -4.91
C ILE A 92 2.94 -7.94 -6.03
N TRP A 93 2.06 -8.78 -6.56
CA TRP A 93 2.44 -9.66 -7.66
C TRP A 93 2.60 -8.84 -8.94
N ARG A 94 3.76 -8.93 -9.55
CA ARG A 94 4.04 -8.17 -10.78
C ARG A 94 4.13 -9.05 -12.02
N GLY A 95 3.90 -10.33 -11.84
CA GLY A 95 3.92 -11.27 -12.95
C GLY A 95 5.32 -11.56 -13.46
N THR A 96 5.36 -12.25 -14.59
CA THR A 96 6.61 -12.51 -15.26
C THR A 96 6.94 -11.32 -16.15
N TYR A 97 8.13 -11.31 -16.72
CA TYR A 97 8.53 -10.27 -17.64
C TYR A 97 7.51 -10.11 -18.78
N ASP A 98 7.07 -11.23 -19.34
CA ASP A 98 6.11 -11.17 -20.43
C ASP A 98 4.79 -10.57 -20.01
N ASP A 99 4.32 -10.93 -18.81
CA ASP A 99 3.08 -10.37 -18.29
C ASP A 99 3.21 -8.87 -18.08
N LEU A 100 4.33 -8.44 -17.56
CA LEU A 100 4.57 -7.02 -17.33
C LEU A 100 4.62 -6.26 -18.65
N LYS A 101 5.25 -6.84 -19.65
CA LYS A 101 5.37 -6.24 -20.94
C LYS A 101 4.01 -6.10 -21.60
N ASN A 102 3.16 -7.09 -21.45
CA ASN A 102 1.84 -7.07 -22.07
C ASN A 102 0.84 -6.20 -21.36
N SER A 103 1.09 -5.88 -20.11
CA SER A 103 0.15 -5.09 -19.33
C SER A 103 0.34 -3.59 -19.48
N SER A 104 1.35 -3.18 -20.18
CA SER A 104 1.61 -1.76 -20.37
C SER A 104 0.80 -1.13 -21.53
#